data_ef36da005e7ece949d9b68705e757c11
#
_entry.id   ef36da005e7ece949d9b68705e757c11
#
_cell.length_a   1.000
_cell.length_b   1.000
_cell.length_c   1.000
_cell.angle_alpha   90.00
_cell.angle_beta   90.00
_cell.angle_gamma   90.00
#
_symmetry.space_group_name_H-M   'P 1'
#
loop_
_entity.id
_entity.type
_entity.pdbx_description
1 polymer ?
#
loop_
_entity_poly.entity_id
_entity_poly.type
_entity_poly.pdbx_seq_one_letter_code
_entity_poly.pdbx_strand_id
1 'polypeptide(L)'
;MYCPNCGSNAAETDVFCANCGTPLEQASNSSPESTVTSSTYVNAPGNPPRGNKTKLIVGSVIAAIVIIVATIMILLSQPTTIHLEDMVTIEFSGYNTVGQATAYLNSEEFDLRLAKALGKGKFDLTSTNAYAICRNAIQLSVEPANGLSNGDKAVVRISYDNEAVKEYDIKFSGKSASFTVEGLANLTEIDPFEGLNVSFSGFSPDGQVEFEYSGDNPYVGSVGFVCDKSSGLKNGDVITISFQKDSESAAVQDGYKLVQDSKKYTVDGLDEYVDSYSDLPQDFLEMAKQEAEDLIQSYVAQYYSKQSSLGPISYAGYVFNTAKPGKDADCYNEFYIIYRGMVSHVEQEFHETMVYYPVRFENLLSSSGTLDFTMDDSIAGRSPLSYGSLVNSNYTDGYANPLVAYTELITSRQDNYNCTAGDGFEKYASYSPIAGLTDIADSDLQNLDNLAMDSIAAYIADSYSDTSHASELSLVGQYLLIAKSQGNDFRNNNRLIIVFSATVSSSNNRFEPTTVYFPVQFEGLVNLPGGEFIYTEGGDILGSTQFPHSSSVTKGYIDGAEMFRDLVTANRTDYTYEITDGLKAFGE
;
A
#
# COMPACT_ATOMS: atom_id res chain seq x y z
N MET A 1 22.60 -5.34 -38.42
CA MET A 1 23.27 -4.11 -38.89
C MET A 1 23.73 -3.25 -37.72
N TYR A 2 24.67 -2.30 -37.94
CA TYR A 2 25.08 -1.37 -36.90
C TYR A 2 24.45 0.00 -37.14
N CYS A 3 24.03 0.66 -36.09
CA CYS A 3 23.49 2.00 -36.19
C CYS A 3 24.56 3.01 -36.64
N PRO A 4 24.34 3.78 -37.70
CA PRO A 4 25.35 4.71 -38.22
C PRO A 4 25.60 5.90 -37.29
N ASN A 5 24.73 6.17 -36.33
CA ASN A 5 24.85 7.30 -35.42
C ASN A 5 25.57 6.95 -34.10
N CYS A 6 25.30 5.78 -33.52
CA CYS A 6 25.83 5.41 -32.18
C CYS A 6 26.65 4.10 -32.15
N GLY A 7 26.76 3.39 -33.27
CA GLY A 7 27.51 2.15 -33.39
C GLY A 7 26.90 0.92 -32.72
N SER A 8 25.71 1.03 -32.11
CA SER A 8 25.04 -0.09 -31.47
C SER A 8 24.56 -1.12 -32.47
N ASN A 9 24.57 -2.40 -32.09
CA ASN A 9 24.08 -3.47 -32.93
C ASN A 9 22.54 -3.46 -32.95
N ALA A 10 21.95 -3.49 -34.14
CA ALA A 10 20.51 -3.55 -34.36
C ALA A 10 20.15 -4.77 -35.23
N ALA A 11 18.99 -5.36 -35.00
CA ALA A 11 18.50 -6.42 -35.83
C ALA A 11 18.17 -5.94 -37.25
N GLU A 12 18.19 -6.82 -38.24
CA GLU A 12 17.89 -6.45 -39.63
C GLU A 12 16.44 -6.05 -39.87
N THR A 13 15.57 -6.30 -38.89
CA THR A 13 14.15 -5.98 -38.90
C THR A 13 13.83 -4.66 -38.18
N ASP A 14 14.79 -4.07 -37.49
CA ASP A 14 14.55 -2.86 -36.70
C ASP A 14 14.46 -1.63 -37.61
N VAL A 15 13.42 -0.86 -37.44
CA VAL A 15 13.16 0.39 -38.19
C VAL A 15 13.88 1.57 -37.52
N PHE A 16 14.15 1.47 -36.21
CA PHE A 16 14.85 2.48 -35.42
C PHE A 16 15.86 1.81 -34.50
N CYS A 17 16.95 2.49 -34.24
CA CYS A 17 17.95 2.04 -33.27
C CYS A 17 17.40 2.11 -31.84
N ALA A 18 17.34 0.98 -31.13
CA ALA A 18 16.85 0.89 -29.76
C ALA A 18 17.67 1.71 -28.75
N ASN A 19 18.93 2.06 -29.10
CA ASN A 19 19.80 2.80 -28.19
C ASN A 19 19.77 4.33 -28.36
N CYS A 20 19.52 4.83 -29.58
CA CYS A 20 19.57 6.27 -29.85
C CYS A 20 18.41 6.81 -30.69
N GLY A 21 17.41 5.98 -31.03
CA GLY A 21 16.23 6.37 -31.78
C GLY A 21 16.46 6.71 -33.26
N THR A 22 17.67 6.61 -33.81
CA THR A 22 17.98 6.93 -35.20
C THR A 22 17.28 5.95 -36.14
N PRO A 23 16.57 6.42 -37.20
CA PRO A 23 15.97 5.54 -38.20
C PRO A 23 17.06 4.73 -38.92
N LEU A 24 16.79 3.46 -39.19
CA LEU A 24 17.68 2.53 -39.87
C LEU A 24 17.10 2.28 -41.27
N GLU A 25 17.90 2.59 -42.32
CA GLU A 25 17.49 2.34 -43.69
C GLU A 25 17.47 0.85 -44.00
N GLN A 26 16.29 0.35 -44.34
CA GLN A 26 16.14 -1.00 -44.90
C GLN A 26 16.41 -0.94 -46.40
N ALA A 27 17.32 -1.78 -46.86
CA ALA A 27 17.60 -1.95 -48.29
C ALA A 27 16.35 -2.46 -48.99
N SER A 28 15.74 -1.60 -49.79
CA SER A 28 14.58 -1.91 -50.65
C SER A 28 15.02 -2.75 -51.83
N ASN A 29 14.48 -3.94 -51.97
CA ASN A 29 14.50 -4.67 -53.24
C ASN A 29 13.14 -4.51 -53.96
N SER A 30 13.21 -3.73 -55.07
CA SER A 30 12.49 -3.78 -56.36
C SER A 30 11.10 -4.42 -56.46
N SER A 31 10.18 -3.60 -56.86
CA SER A 31 9.13 -3.62 -57.92
C SER A 31 8.82 -4.95 -58.67
N PRO A 32 7.69 -5.12 -59.42
CA PRO A 32 6.73 -4.11 -59.89
C PRO A 32 5.23 -4.54 -59.96
N GLU A 33 4.43 -3.58 -60.37
CA GLU A 33 3.31 -3.66 -61.34
C GLU A 33 1.86 -3.76 -60.82
N SER A 34 1.18 -2.67 -61.14
CA SER A 34 -0.13 -2.49 -61.83
C SER A 34 -1.39 -3.10 -61.23
N THR A 35 -2.35 -2.33 -60.88
CA THR A 35 -3.48 -2.03 -61.82
C THR A 35 -4.45 -0.99 -61.25
N VAL A 36 -4.83 -0.11 -62.14
CA VAL A 36 -5.91 0.87 -62.10
C VAL A 36 -7.27 0.20 -61.88
N THR A 37 -8.13 0.80 -61.08
CA THR A 37 -9.53 0.98 -61.52
C THR A 37 -10.20 2.16 -60.80
N SER A 38 -10.73 3.01 -61.67
CA SER A 38 -11.59 4.15 -61.43
C SER A 38 -12.97 3.74 -60.94
N SER A 39 -13.60 4.63 -60.24
CA SER A 39 -14.96 5.14 -60.46
C SER A 39 -15.55 5.64 -59.15
N THR A 40 -16.30 6.61 -58.97
CA THR A 40 -17.05 7.58 -59.73
C THR A 40 -17.76 8.46 -58.70
N TYR A 41 -17.76 9.70 -58.96
CA TYR A 41 -18.62 10.78 -58.51
C TYR A 41 -19.94 10.43 -57.82
N VAL A 42 -20.28 11.18 -56.75
CA VAL A 42 -21.55 11.89 -56.66
C VAL A 42 -21.32 13.25 -55.99
N ASN A 43 -21.82 14.28 -56.69
CA ASN A 43 -21.84 15.69 -56.31
C ASN A 43 -22.97 16.03 -55.32
N ALA A 44 -22.71 16.88 -54.39
CA ALA A 44 -23.12 18.28 -54.14
C ALA A 44 -24.18 18.45 -53.03
N PRO A 45 -24.49 19.65 -52.54
CA PRO A 45 -23.84 20.95 -52.67
C PRO A 45 -23.53 21.68 -51.35
N GLY A 46 -22.61 22.51 -51.43
CA GLY A 46 -22.22 23.72 -50.85
C GLY A 46 -22.81 24.32 -49.58
N ASN A 47 -21.89 24.61 -48.69
CA ASN A 47 -21.90 25.88 -47.98
C ASN A 47 -20.45 26.35 -47.78
N PRO A 48 -20.20 27.66 -47.78
CA PRO A 48 -18.85 28.18 -47.95
C PRO A 48 -17.98 27.88 -46.74
N PRO A 49 -16.72 27.57 -46.97
CA PRO A 49 -15.80 27.36 -45.85
C PRO A 49 -15.54 28.69 -45.16
N ARG A 50 -15.94 28.79 -43.93
CA ARG A 50 -15.28 29.69 -42.98
C ARG A 50 -13.80 29.34 -43.03
N GLY A 51 -13.03 30.27 -43.56
CA GLY A 51 -11.61 30.11 -43.68
C GLY A 51 -11.01 29.72 -42.34
N ASN A 52 -10.55 28.49 -42.26
CA ASN A 52 -9.59 28.08 -41.28
C ASN A 52 -8.31 28.86 -41.55
N LYS A 53 -8.15 29.94 -40.82
CA LYS A 53 -6.83 30.55 -40.68
C LYS A 53 -6.03 29.68 -39.72
N THR A 54 -5.81 28.43 -40.07
CA THR A 54 -4.62 27.75 -39.62
C THR A 54 -3.50 28.42 -40.39
N LYS A 55 -3.12 29.59 -39.95
CA LYS A 55 -1.82 30.08 -40.26
C LYS A 55 -0.87 29.11 -39.60
N LEU A 56 -0.38 28.17 -40.40
CA LEU A 56 0.99 27.76 -40.24
C LEU A 56 1.76 29.08 -40.16
N ILE A 57 2.06 29.53 -38.96
CA ILE A 57 3.09 30.53 -38.75
C ILE A 57 4.38 29.72 -38.84
N VAL A 58 4.68 29.27 -40.03
CA VAL A 58 6.08 29.21 -40.45
C VAL A 58 6.55 30.62 -40.18
N GLY A 59 7.45 30.76 -39.21
CA GLY A 59 8.03 32.04 -38.86
C GLY A 59 8.54 32.71 -40.12
N SER A 60 7.64 33.44 -40.76
CA SER A 60 8.03 34.24 -41.91
C SER A 60 8.74 35.43 -41.35
N VAL A 61 10.00 35.23 -41.33
CA VAL A 61 11.00 36.24 -41.18
C VAL A 61 10.68 37.41 -42.09
N ILE A 62 10.32 38.51 -41.48
CA ILE A 62 10.34 39.77 -42.17
C ILE A 62 11.81 40.19 -42.07
N ALA A 63 12.55 39.82 -43.10
CA ALA A 63 13.88 40.39 -43.28
C ALA A 63 13.75 41.90 -43.25
N ALA A 64 14.19 42.51 -42.16
CA ALA A 64 14.39 43.96 -42.16
C ALA A 64 15.61 44.24 -43.05
N ILE A 65 15.31 44.42 -44.32
CA ILE A 65 16.32 44.88 -45.27
C ILE A 65 16.52 46.35 -44.98
N VAL A 66 17.48 46.66 -44.18
CA VAL A 66 18.02 48.03 -44.09
C VAL A 66 18.88 48.25 -45.32
N ILE A 67 18.22 48.61 -46.39
CA ILE A 67 18.92 49.01 -47.62
C ILE A 67 19.34 50.45 -47.41
N ILE A 68 20.58 50.58 -47.06
CA ILE A 68 21.23 51.89 -47.23
C ILE A 68 21.55 52.07 -48.70
N VAL A 69 20.52 52.39 -49.49
CA VAL A 69 20.64 52.57 -50.95
C VAL A 69 21.22 53.94 -51.32
N ALA A 70 21.41 54.85 -50.37
CA ALA A 70 21.68 56.25 -50.71
C ALA A 70 23.15 56.63 -50.93
N THR A 71 24.13 55.76 -50.66
CA THR A 71 25.52 56.12 -50.72
C THR A 71 26.36 55.40 -51.79
N ILE A 72 25.73 54.58 -52.60
CA ILE A 72 26.43 53.72 -53.55
C ILE A 72 26.94 54.47 -54.81
N MET A 73 26.43 55.65 -55.10
CA MET A 73 26.81 56.36 -56.35
C MET A 73 28.15 57.15 -56.24
N ILE A 74 28.72 57.34 -55.11
CA ILE A 74 29.93 58.21 -54.95
C ILE A 74 31.22 57.44 -54.76
N LEU A 75 31.17 56.13 -54.41
CA LEU A 75 32.37 55.35 -54.11
C LEU A 75 32.93 54.49 -55.26
N LEU A 76 32.38 54.61 -56.44
CA LEU A 76 32.81 53.85 -57.63
C LEU A 76 34.16 54.24 -58.24
N SER A 77 34.97 55.06 -57.56
CA SER A 77 36.21 55.60 -58.17
C SER A 77 37.51 55.14 -57.50
N GLN A 78 37.45 54.19 -56.56
CA GLN A 78 38.68 53.60 -56.06
C GLN A 78 38.67 52.07 -56.21
N PRO A 79 39.50 51.52 -57.04
CA PRO A 79 39.37 50.15 -57.55
C PRO A 79 39.79 49.00 -56.62
N THR A 80 40.26 49.19 -55.42
CA THR A 80 40.97 48.14 -54.67
C THR A 80 40.45 47.85 -53.25
N THR A 81 39.58 48.68 -52.67
CA THR A 81 39.07 48.41 -51.31
C THR A 81 37.61 48.01 -51.37
N ILE A 82 37.26 46.83 -50.80
CA ILE A 82 35.90 46.33 -50.66
C ILE A 82 35.49 46.54 -49.19
N HIS A 83 34.46 47.37 -48.98
CA HIS A 83 33.88 47.65 -47.68
C HIS A 83 32.82 46.57 -47.37
N LEU A 84 33.12 45.71 -46.38
CA LEU A 84 32.28 44.55 -46.08
C LEU A 84 31.05 44.92 -45.24
N GLU A 85 31.16 45.99 -44.42
CA GLU A 85 30.09 46.44 -43.51
C GLU A 85 28.77 46.81 -44.25
N ASP A 86 28.87 47.30 -45.50
CA ASP A 86 27.75 47.67 -46.30
C ASP A 86 27.05 46.48 -46.97
N MET A 87 27.68 45.30 -46.92
CA MET A 87 27.22 44.06 -47.57
C MET A 87 26.80 43.00 -46.60
N VAL A 88 26.83 43.29 -45.32
CA VAL A 88 26.36 42.34 -44.29
C VAL A 88 24.87 42.46 -44.11
N THR A 89 24.18 41.36 -44.15
CA THR A 89 22.78 41.22 -43.79
C THR A 89 22.62 40.30 -42.57
N ILE A 90 21.56 40.49 -41.83
CA ILE A 90 21.27 39.68 -40.63
C ILE A 90 19.82 39.19 -40.74
N GLU A 91 19.62 37.98 -40.35
CA GLU A 91 18.30 37.34 -40.23
C GLU A 91 18.03 37.03 -38.77
N PHE A 92 16.88 37.42 -38.30
CA PHE A 92 16.38 37.11 -36.96
C PHE A 92 15.29 36.03 -37.05
N SER A 93 15.39 35.06 -36.19
CA SER A 93 14.45 33.94 -36.12
C SER A 93 14.12 33.54 -34.68
N GLY A 94 13.03 32.81 -34.48
CA GLY A 94 12.56 32.36 -33.18
C GLY A 94 11.62 33.36 -32.50
N TYR A 95 11.59 33.30 -31.19
CA TYR A 95 10.64 34.07 -30.38
C TYR A 95 11.35 35.12 -29.51
N ASN A 96 10.60 36.16 -29.20
CA ASN A 96 11.05 37.25 -28.34
C ASN A 96 11.58 36.71 -27.03
N THR A 97 12.74 37.19 -26.55
CA THR A 97 13.55 36.73 -25.38
C THR A 97 14.43 35.50 -25.62
N VAL A 98 14.18 34.74 -26.67
CA VAL A 98 14.98 33.54 -27.05
C VAL A 98 15.34 33.54 -28.54
N GLY A 99 15.23 34.68 -29.17
CA GLY A 99 15.54 34.87 -30.58
C GLY A 99 17.02 34.56 -30.92
N GLN A 100 17.21 34.20 -32.18
CA GLN A 100 18.53 33.89 -32.77
C GLN A 100 18.80 34.81 -33.92
N ALA A 101 20.09 35.10 -34.12
CA ALA A 101 20.54 35.92 -35.24
C ALA A 101 21.60 35.19 -36.04
N THR A 102 21.47 35.21 -37.35
CA THR A 102 22.44 34.67 -38.29
C THR A 102 22.83 35.75 -39.29
N ALA A 103 24.14 35.97 -39.45
CA ALA A 103 24.67 36.97 -40.37
C ALA A 103 25.08 36.34 -41.70
N TYR A 104 24.81 37.03 -42.76
CA TYR A 104 25.18 36.64 -44.11
C TYR A 104 25.89 37.78 -44.82
N LEU A 105 26.79 37.42 -45.72
CA LEU A 105 27.35 38.37 -46.69
C LEU A 105 26.39 38.40 -47.90
N ASN A 106 25.92 39.58 -48.29
CA ASN A 106 25.10 39.75 -49.48
C ASN A 106 25.92 39.31 -50.73
N SER A 107 25.58 38.12 -51.21
CA SER A 107 26.34 37.46 -52.29
C SER A 107 26.32 38.25 -53.57
N GLU A 108 25.20 38.86 -53.92
CA GLU A 108 25.06 39.60 -55.20
C GLU A 108 25.93 40.87 -55.16
N GLU A 109 25.87 41.62 -54.11
CA GLU A 109 26.63 42.83 -53.95
C GLU A 109 28.13 42.53 -53.80
N PHE A 110 28.48 41.49 -53.01
CA PHE A 110 29.85 41.05 -52.88
C PHE A 110 30.45 40.60 -54.21
N ASP A 111 29.73 39.75 -54.95
CA ASP A 111 30.16 39.23 -56.23
C ASP A 111 30.31 40.35 -57.28
N LEU A 112 29.41 41.32 -57.26
CA LEU A 112 29.53 42.48 -58.15
C LEU A 112 30.76 43.33 -57.87
N ARG A 113 31.03 43.62 -56.59
CA ARG A 113 32.21 44.40 -56.18
C ARG A 113 33.49 43.63 -56.40
N LEU A 114 33.48 42.33 -56.13
CA LEU A 114 34.60 41.45 -56.37
C LEU A 114 34.94 41.33 -57.86
N ALA A 115 33.90 41.15 -58.71
CA ALA A 115 34.05 41.10 -60.16
C ALA A 115 34.69 42.38 -60.70
N LYS A 116 34.23 43.52 -60.20
CA LYS A 116 34.77 44.83 -60.60
C LYS A 116 36.22 44.98 -60.14
N ALA A 117 36.57 44.57 -58.91
CA ALA A 117 37.93 44.63 -58.38
C ALA A 117 38.88 43.73 -59.18
N LEU A 118 38.43 42.57 -59.60
CA LEU A 118 39.21 41.60 -60.39
C LEU A 118 39.20 41.90 -61.89
N GLY A 119 38.45 42.91 -62.34
CA GLY A 119 38.33 43.24 -63.76
C GLY A 119 37.61 42.16 -64.62
N LYS A 120 36.75 41.33 -64.01
CA LYS A 120 36.07 40.18 -64.63
C LYS A 120 34.56 40.32 -64.53
N GLY A 121 33.83 39.71 -65.51
CA GLY A 121 32.39 39.61 -65.44
C GLY A 121 31.94 38.62 -64.31
N LYS A 122 30.67 38.81 -63.85
CA LYS A 122 30.12 38.00 -62.75
C LYS A 122 30.14 36.48 -63.04
N PHE A 123 29.96 36.07 -64.25
CA PHE A 123 30.01 34.66 -64.69
C PHE A 123 31.42 34.07 -64.70
N ASP A 124 32.45 34.90 -64.83
CA ASP A 124 33.84 34.46 -64.83
C ASP A 124 34.38 34.24 -63.41
N LEU A 125 33.71 34.79 -62.40
CA LEU A 125 34.15 34.68 -61.02
C LEU A 125 33.97 33.28 -60.43
N THR A 126 32.83 32.65 -60.69
CA THR A 126 32.48 31.36 -60.09
C THR A 126 33.38 30.21 -60.55
N SER A 127 34.06 30.40 -61.68
CA SER A 127 35.01 29.42 -62.23
C SER A 127 36.47 29.68 -61.83
N THR A 128 36.74 30.70 -61.00
CA THR A 128 38.12 31.09 -60.62
C THR A 128 38.44 30.75 -59.18
N ASN A 129 39.66 30.28 -58.94
CA ASN A 129 40.18 30.02 -57.61
C ASN A 129 40.17 31.28 -56.73
N ALA A 130 40.36 32.48 -57.36
CA ALA A 130 40.29 33.77 -56.69
C ALA A 130 38.99 34.06 -55.98
N TYR A 131 37.85 33.66 -56.55
CA TYR A 131 36.54 33.83 -55.91
C TYR A 131 36.41 33.06 -54.61
N ALA A 132 36.77 31.77 -54.63
CA ALA A 132 36.71 30.94 -53.44
C ALA A 132 37.65 31.43 -52.33
N ILE A 133 38.89 31.88 -52.69
CA ILE A 133 39.86 32.42 -51.74
C ILE A 133 39.33 33.71 -51.09
N CYS A 134 38.79 34.64 -51.90
CA CYS A 134 38.26 35.90 -51.39
C CYS A 134 37.06 35.70 -50.48
N ARG A 135 36.17 34.75 -50.81
CA ARG A 135 34.98 34.48 -50.02
C ARG A 135 35.33 33.75 -48.69
N ASN A 136 36.25 32.80 -48.74
CA ASN A 136 36.71 32.06 -47.59
C ASN A 136 37.60 32.90 -46.64
N ALA A 137 38.16 34.00 -47.12
CA ALA A 137 38.91 34.94 -46.32
C ALA A 137 38.06 35.80 -45.36
N ILE A 138 36.71 35.70 -45.45
CA ILE A 138 35.77 36.51 -44.67
C ILE A 138 35.01 35.59 -43.70
N GLN A 139 34.97 35.96 -42.44
CA GLN A 139 34.22 35.32 -41.37
C GLN A 139 33.29 36.33 -40.69
N LEU A 140 32.05 35.95 -40.50
CA LEU A 140 31.07 36.76 -39.80
C LEU A 140 30.69 36.04 -38.49
N SER A 141 30.55 36.82 -37.44
CA SER A 141 30.02 36.36 -36.17
C SER A 141 29.05 37.39 -35.60
N VAL A 142 28.00 36.93 -34.92
CA VAL A 142 27.00 37.81 -34.32
C VAL A 142 27.14 37.80 -32.80
N GLU A 143 27.04 38.96 -32.17
CA GLU A 143 27.13 39.09 -30.72
C GLU A 143 26.06 40.09 -30.21
N PRO A 144 25.12 39.63 -29.34
CA PRO A 144 24.81 38.24 -29.01
C PRO A 144 24.12 37.53 -30.21
N ALA A 145 24.38 36.23 -30.37
CA ALA A 145 23.76 35.42 -31.42
C ALA A 145 22.48 34.74 -30.98
N ASN A 146 22.24 34.61 -29.67
CA ASN A 146 21.08 33.92 -29.10
C ASN A 146 20.54 34.72 -27.90
N GLY A 147 19.31 34.41 -27.48
CA GLY A 147 18.62 35.05 -26.36
C GLY A 147 18.20 36.48 -26.67
N LEU A 148 17.88 36.77 -27.94
CA LEU A 148 17.54 38.10 -28.42
C LEU A 148 16.04 38.41 -28.17
N SER A 149 15.82 39.69 -27.84
CA SER A 149 14.48 40.28 -27.74
C SER A 149 14.30 41.38 -28.78
N ASN A 150 13.07 41.61 -29.19
CA ASN A 150 12.73 42.76 -30.04
C ASN A 150 13.23 44.07 -29.38
N GLY A 151 13.94 44.88 -30.14
CA GLY A 151 14.56 46.14 -29.66
C GLY A 151 16.00 45.99 -29.20
N ASP A 152 16.52 44.77 -29.00
CA ASP A 152 17.93 44.53 -28.70
C ASP A 152 18.84 44.94 -29.89
N LYS A 153 20.11 45.09 -29.59
CA LYS A 153 21.12 45.33 -30.61
C LYS A 153 21.99 44.09 -30.81
N ALA A 154 22.00 43.59 -32.04
CA ALA A 154 22.91 42.55 -32.49
C ALA A 154 24.02 43.18 -33.34
N VAL A 155 25.24 42.88 -33.02
CA VAL A 155 26.42 43.40 -33.72
C VAL A 155 27.08 42.26 -34.49
N VAL A 156 27.12 42.41 -35.80
CA VAL A 156 27.86 41.51 -36.68
C VAL A 156 29.34 41.95 -36.67
N ARG A 157 30.21 41.09 -36.16
CA ARG A 157 31.66 41.30 -36.26
C ARG A 157 32.18 40.67 -37.53
N ILE A 158 32.97 41.44 -38.25
CA ILE A 158 33.56 41.04 -39.52
C ILE A 158 35.06 40.83 -39.30
N SER A 159 35.53 39.64 -39.56
CA SER A 159 36.94 39.32 -39.58
C SER A 159 37.34 38.87 -40.96
N TYR A 160 38.50 39.25 -41.40
CA TYR A 160 39.00 38.93 -42.73
C TYR A 160 40.53 38.81 -42.76
N ASP A 161 41.01 37.96 -43.69
CA ASP A 161 42.44 37.77 -43.94
C ASP A 161 42.82 38.53 -45.21
N ASN A 162 43.42 39.71 -45.07
CA ASN A 162 43.91 40.52 -46.17
C ASN A 162 45.20 39.98 -46.79
N GLU A 163 45.94 39.13 -46.11
CA GLU A 163 47.12 38.50 -46.70
C GLU A 163 46.74 37.40 -47.69
N ALA A 164 45.69 36.68 -47.42
CA ALA A 164 45.15 35.67 -48.35
C ALA A 164 44.64 36.24 -49.69
N VAL A 165 44.25 37.51 -49.73
CA VAL A 165 43.66 38.15 -50.92
C VAL A 165 44.60 39.16 -51.57
N LYS A 166 45.79 39.34 -51.03
CA LYS A 166 46.77 40.35 -51.45
C LYS A 166 47.23 40.14 -52.90
N GLU A 167 47.37 38.93 -53.36
CA GLU A 167 47.82 38.63 -54.73
C GLU A 167 46.79 39.05 -55.77
N TYR A 168 45.51 39.33 -55.38
CA TYR A 168 44.46 39.81 -56.27
C TYR A 168 44.27 41.31 -56.26
N ASP A 169 45.18 42.06 -55.62
CA ASP A 169 45.10 43.51 -55.48
C ASP A 169 43.80 43.99 -54.74
N ILE A 170 43.25 43.15 -53.88
CA ILE A 170 42.05 43.39 -53.10
C ILE A 170 42.44 43.64 -51.63
N LYS A 171 41.74 44.57 -51.02
CA LYS A 171 41.77 44.82 -49.58
C LYS A 171 40.36 44.90 -49.03
N PHE A 172 40.07 44.07 -48.01
CA PHE A 172 38.83 44.18 -47.25
C PHE A 172 38.96 45.24 -46.17
N SER A 173 37.85 45.91 -45.90
CA SER A 173 37.71 46.85 -44.79
C SER A 173 36.32 46.73 -44.17
N GLY A 174 36.18 47.30 -42.98
CA GLY A 174 34.98 47.17 -42.14
C GLY A 174 35.18 46.25 -40.98
N LYS A 175 34.67 46.59 -39.78
CA LYS A 175 34.87 45.81 -38.57
C LYS A 175 33.60 45.26 -37.99
N SER A 176 32.51 45.98 -38.14
CA SER A 176 31.20 45.55 -37.58
C SER A 176 30.03 46.34 -38.20
N ALA A 177 28.88 45.72 -38.22
CA ALA A 177 27.60 46.34 -38.53
C ALA A 177 26.62 46.07 -37.34
N SER A 178 25.83 47.07 -36.97
CA SER A 178 24.90 46.95 -35.85
C SER A 178 23.46 46.96 -36.37
N PHE A 179 22.67 46.04 -35.90
CA PHE A 179 21.28 45.86 -36.31
C PHE A 179 20.38 45.88 -35.05
N THR A 180 19.18 46.40 -35.19
CA THR A 180 18.13 46.28 -34.17
C THR A 180 17.30 45.03 -34.45
N VAL A 181 17.07 44.22 -33.42
CA VAL A 181 16.27 43.01 -33.52
C VAL A 181 14.82 43.41 -33.66
N GLU A 182 14.17 42.92 -34.71
CA GLU A 182 12.76 43.17 -34.98
C GLU A 182 12.13 41.91 -35.58
N GLY A 183 10.78 41.77 -35.42
CA GLY A 183 10.03 40.73 -36.10
C GLY A 183 10.01 39.38 -35.36
N LEU A 184 10.60 39.28 -34.18
CA LEU A 184 10.47 38.10 -33.34
C LEU A 184 9.04 38.00 -32.80
N ALA A 185 8.41 36.82 -32.94
CA ALA A 185 7.07 36.56 -32.41
C ALA A 185 7.11 36.48 -30.88
N ASN A 186 6.03 36.85 -30.21
CA ASN A 186 5.91 36.65 -28.79
C ASN A 186 5.54 35.20 -28.47
N LEU A 187 6.08 34.68 -27.36
CA LEU A 187 5.65 33.40 -26.83
C LEU A 187 4.22 33.52 -26.29
N THR A 188 3.43 32.47 -26.51
CA THR A 188 2.09 32.36 -25.97
C THR A 188 2.19 31.73 -24.57
N GLU A 189 1.75 32.45 -23.54
CA GLU A 189 1.67 31.89 -22.18
C GLU A 189 0.55 30.85 -22.11
N ILE A 190 0.87 29.67 -21.58
CA ILE A 190 -0.08 28.57 -21.38
C ILE A 190 0.06 28.00 -19.98
N ASP A 191 -1.07 27.67 -19.38
CA ASP A 191 -1.14 26.80 -18.20
C ASP A 191 -1.44 25.37 -18.68
N PRO A 192 -0.48 24.43 -18.57
CA PRO A 192 -0.71 23.06 -18.99
C PRO A 192 -1.80 22.35 -18.20
N PHE A 193 -2.14 22.85 -17.00
CA PHE A 193 -3.18 22.29 -16.14
C PHE A 193 -4.59 22.82 -16.47
N GLU A 194 -4.72 23.76 -17.38
CA GLU A 194 -6.02 24.20 -17.90
C GLU A 194 -6.57 23.11 -18.83
N GLY A 195 -7.70 22.50 -18.42
CA GLY A 195 -8.29 21.35 -19.11
C GLY A 195 -7.76 19.98 -18.66
N LEU A 196 -6.92 19.90 -17.63
CA LEU A 196 -6.59 18.66 -16.97
C LEU A 196 -7.68 18.29 -15.96
N ASN A 197 -8.39 17.21 -16.23
CA ASN A 197 -9.36 16.62 -15.32
C ASN A 197 -8.62 15.65 -14.39
N VAL A 198 -8.82 15.81 -13.09
CA VAL A 198 -8.24 14.93 -12.07
C VAL A 198 -9.38 14.36 -11.24
N SER A 199 -9.42 13.05 -11.10
CA SER A 199 -10.41 12.33 -10.29
C SER A 199 -9.72 11.32 -9.38
N PHE A 200 -10.35 11.07 -8.25
CA PHE A 200 -9.90 10.08 -7.29
C PHE A 200 -10.93 8.96 -7.22
N SER A 201 -10.46 7.72 -7.08
CA SER A 201 -11.32 6.55 -7.00
C SER A 201 -10.75 5.52 -6.03
N GLY A 202 -11.60 4.58 -5.59
CA GLY A 202 -11.25 3.58 -4.58
C GLY A 202 -11.52 4.08 -3.16
N PHE A 203 -10.82 3.51 -2.20
CA PHE A 203 -11.01 3.80 -0.78
C PHE A 203 -9.70 4.22 -0.10
N SER A 204 -9.78 5.06 0.90
CA SER A 204 -8.66 5.42 1.77
C SER A 204 -8.34 4.24 2.71
N PRO A 205 -7.07 3.74 2.79
CA PRO A 205 -5.83 4.35 2.30
C PRO A 205 -5.30 3.84 0.96
N ASP A 206 -6.10 3.14 0.16
CA ASP A 206 -5.67 2.52 -1.11
C ASP A 206 -6.26 3.22 -2.35
N GLY A 207 -6.61 4.50 -2.21
CA GLY A 207 -7.12 5.32 -3.30
C GLY A 207 -6.15 5.45 -4.47
N GLN A 208 -6.71 5.70 -5.63
CA GLN A 208 -5.99 5.91 -6.89
C GLN A 208 -6.37 7.26 -7.48
N VAL A 209 -5.44 7.88 -8.22
CA VAL A 209 -5.70 9.07 -9.01
C VAL A 209 -5.73 8.71 -10.48
N GLU A 210 -6.73 9.23 -11.18
CA GLU A 210 -6.82 9.23 -12.63
C GLU A 210 -6.82 10.68 -13.11
N PHE A 211 -6.10 10.95 -14.20
CA PHE A 211 -6.10 12.27 -14.80
C PHE A 211 -6.05 12.16 -16.32
N GLU A 212 -6.81 13.01 -16.97
CA GLU A 212 -6.94 13.07 -18.41
C GLU A 212 -6.95 14.53 -18.88
N TYR A 213 -6.14 14.82 -19.90
CA TYR A 213 -6.16 16.13 -20.53
C TYR A 213 -7.23 16.19 -21.60
N SER A 214 -8.19 17.08 -21.44
CA SER A 214 -9.28 17.36 -22.38
C SER A 214 -9.22 18.75 -23.01
N GLY A 215 -8.11 19.48 -22.79
CA GLY A 215 -7.92 20.82 -23.35
C GLY A 215 -7.60 20.80 -24.85
N ASP A 216 -7.74 21.97 -25.50
CA ASP A 216 -7.57 22.12 -26.95
C ASP A 216 -6.13 22.44 -27.38
N ASN A 217 -5.18 22.55 -26.44
CA ASN A 217 -3.79 22.90 -26.77
C ASN A 217 -3.03 21.67 -27.29
N PRO A 218 -2.62 21.66 -28.59
CA PRO A 218 -1.99 20.47 -29.15
C PRO A 218 -0.61 20.14 -28.57
N TYR A 219 0.12 21.16 -28.10
CA TYR A 219 1.41 20.93 -27.43
C TYR A 219 1.21 20.20 -26.11
N VAL A 220 0.29 20.68 -25.25
CA VAL A 220 0.00 20.04 -23.96
C VAL A 220 -0.50 18.61 -24.16
N GLY A 221 -1.40 18.40 -25.14
CA GLY A 221 -1.92 17.07 -25.46
C GLY A 221 -0.87 16.07 -26.00
N SER A 222 0.25 16.57 -26.53
CA SER A 222 1.32 15.71 -27.08
C SER A 222 2.38 15.30 -26.04
N VAL A 223 2.48 16.00 -24.91
CA VAL A 223 3.55 15.80 -23.93
C VAL A 223 3.12 14.83 -22.83
N GLY A 224 2.13 15.16 -22.05
CA GLY A 224 1.64 14.31 -20.98
C GLY A 224 2.00 14.79 -19.56
N PHE A 225 1.53 14.02 -18.58
CA PHE A 225 1.67 14.36 -17.16
C PHE A 225 2.18 13.17 -16.38
N VAL A 226 2.85 13.44 -15.25
CA VAL A 226 3.29 12.45 -14.27
C VAL A 226 2.85 12.87 -12.90
N CYS A 227 2.49 11.91 -12.06
CA CYS A 227 2.11 12.11 -10.67
C CYS A 227 3.19 11.54 -9.75
N ASP A 228 3.49 12.25 -8.66
CA ASP A 228 4.47 11.81 -7.66
C ASP A 228 3.98 10.58 -6.86
N LYS A 229 2.65 10.45 -6.68
CA LYS A 229 2.02 9.33 -6.01
C LYS A 229 0.66 9.04 -6.66
N SER A 230 0.55 7.92 -7.36
CA SER A 230 -0.67 7.56 -8.13
C SER A 230 -1.58 6.54 -7.44
N SER A 231 -1.14 5.90 -6.36
CA SER A 231 -1.90 4.88 -5.62
C SER A 231 -1.55 4.88 -4.13
N GLY A 232 -2.33 4.16 -3.34
CA GLY A 232 -2.19 4.17 -1.88
C GLY A 232 -2.52 5.54 -1.29
N LEU A 233 -3.51 6.22 -1.85
CA LEU A 233 -3.92 7.56 -1.47
C LEU A 233 -4.93 7.53 -0.32
N LYS A 234 -4.85 8.56 0.53
CA LYS A 234 -5.81 8.82 1.61
C LYS A 234 -6.50 10.16 1.36
N ASN A 235 -7.73 10.29 1.83
CA ASN A 235 -8.35 11.62 1.91
C ASN A 235 -7.47 12.57 2.73
N GLY A 236 -7.26 13.78 2.20
CA GLY A 236 -6.36 14.78 2.75
C GLY A 236 -4.89 14.67 2.30
N ASP A 237 -4.47 13.60 1.63
CA ASP A 237 -3.15 13.54 0.99
C ASP A 237 -3.02 14.66 -0.04
N VAL A 238 -1.80 15.17 -0.20
CA VAL A 238 -1.50 16.16 -1.25
C VAL A 238 -0.56 15.52 -2.24
N ILE A 239 -1.03 15.36 -3.47
CA ILE A 239 -0.22 14.86 -4.59
C ILE A 239 0.21 15.99 -5.48
N THR A 240 1.30 15.80 -6.21
CA THR A 240 1.82 16.76 -7.18
C THR A 240 1.77 16.14 -8.58
N ILE A 241 0.99 16.73 -9.47
CA ILE A 241 1.02 16.38 -10.89
C ILE A 241 1.95 17.35 -11.59
N SER A 242 2.92 16.81 -12.33
CA SER A 242 3.91 17.58 -13.07
C SER A 242 3.74 17.36 -14.56
N PHE A 243 3.87 18.44 -15.33
CA PHE A 243 3.87 18.38 -16.79
C PHE A 243 5.22 17.79 -17.26
N GLN A 244 5.18 16.70 -18.02
CA GLN A 244 6.35 15.92 -18.41
C GLN A 244 7.04 16.59 -19.62
N LYS A 245 7.70 17.72 -19.38
CA LYS A 245 8.44 18.43 -20.42
C LYS A 245 9.81 17.79 -20.65
N ASP A 246 10.16 17.52 -21.90
CA ASP A 246 11.50 17.03 -22.26
C ASP A 246 12.59 18.07 -21.98
N SER A 247 12.28 19.37 -22.15
CA SER A 247 13.10 20.52 -21.77
C SER A 247 12.29 21.81 -21.85
N GLU A 248 12.72 22.86 -21.12
CA GLU A 248 12.16 24.21 -21.30
C GLU A 248 12.27 24.70 -22.74
N SER A 249 13.31 24.25 -23.46
CA SER A 249 13.54 24.61 -24.85
C SER A 249 12.50 24.02 -25.80
N ALA A 250 11.88 22.89 -25.50
CA ALA A 250 10.86 22.30 -26.38
C ALA A 250 9.59 23.16 -26.45
N ALA A 251 9.06 23.60 -25.31
CA ALA A 251 7.91 24.50 -25.30
C ALA A 251 8.17 25.80 -26.05
N VAL A 252 9.35 26.37 -25.86
CA VAL A 252 9.79 27.60 -26.52
C VAL A 252 9.92 27.41 -28.04
N GLN A 253 10.42 26.26 -28.50
CA GLN A 253 10.51 25.97 -29.95
C GLN A 253 9.13 25.93 -30.63
N ASP A 254 8.11 25.45 -29.88
CA ASP A 254 6.74 25.42 -30.32
C ASP A 254 5.97 26.74 -30.08
N GLY A 255 6.66 27.73 -29.54
CA GLY A 255 6.11 29.08 -29.35
C GLY A 255 5.34 29.28 -28.06
N TYR A 256 5.54 28.41 -27.08
CA TYR A 256 4.86 28.47 -25.80
C TYR A 256 5.80 28.79 -24.63
N LYS A 257 5.23 29.48 -23.65
CA LYS A 257 5.85 29.73 -22.33
C LYS A 257 4.92 29.17 -21.26
N LEU A 258 5.39 28.21 -20.50
CA LEU A 258 4.62 27.62 -19.40
C LEU A 258 4.54 28.62 -18.24
N VAL A 259 3.34 28.83 -17.70
CA VAL A 259 3.14 29.65 -16.49
C VAL A 259 3.45 28.85 -15.21
N GLN A 260 3.31 27.52 -15.27
CA GLN A 260 3.71 26.59 -14.24
C GLN A 260 4.04 25.23 -14.85
N ASP A 261 4.81 24.40 -14.13
CA ASP A 261 5.20 23.06 -14.56
C ASP A 261 4.69 21.95 -13.64
N SER A 262 4.10 22.33 -12.51
CA SER A 262 3.50 21.41 -11.55
C SER A 262 2.33 22.05 -10.82
N LYS A 263 1.38 21.22 -10.40
CA LYS A 263 0.20 21.64 -9.62
C LYS A 263 -0.11 20.62 -8.55
N LYS A 264 -0.46 21.12 -7.37
CA LYS A 264 -0.86 20.28 -6.23
C LYS A 264 -2.36 20.06 -6.23
N TYR A 265 -2.75 18.84 -5.90
CA TYR A 265 -4.14 18.43 -5.72
C TYR A 265 -4.29 17.77 -4.36
N THR A 266 -5.34 18.11 -3.65
CA THR A 266 -5.71 17.43 -2.40
C THR A 266 -6.65 16.29 -2.76
N VAL A 267 -6.34 15.11 -2.25
CA VAL A 267 -7.18 13.92 -2.41
C VAL A 267 -8.43 14.07 -1.55
N ASP A 268 -9.59 13.93 -2.13
CA ASP A 268 -10.87 13.94 -1.45
C ASP A 268 -11.90 13.04 -2.16
N GLY A 269 -12.99 12.73 -1.46
CA GLY A 269 -14.08 11.94 -2.02
C GLY A 269 -13.80 10.43 -2.15
N LEU A 270 -12.68 9.93 -1.61
CA LEU A 270 -12.47 8.50 -1.46
C LEU A 270 -13.39 7.97 -0.36
N ASP A 271 -13.93 6.78 -0.58
CA ASP A 271 -14.56 6.03 0.49
C ASP A 271 -13.55 5.76 1.61
N GLU A 272 -13.99 5.75 2.87
CA GLU A 272 -13.09 5.58 4.00
C GLU A 272 -13.48 4.40 4.86
N TYR A 273 -12.51 3.54 5.17
CA TYR A 273 -12.68 2.56 6.22
C TYR A 273 -12.74 3.25 7.58
N VAL A 274 -13.68 2.80 8.42
CA VAL A 274 -13.81 3.31 9.78
C VAL A 274 -12.56 2.97 10.58
N ASP A 275 -11.94 3.98 11.20
CA ASP A 275 -10.67 3.83 11.91
C ASP A 275 -10.84 3.56 13.40
N SER A 276 -12.00 3.86 13.98
CA SER A 276 -12.25 3.66 15.40
C SER A 276 -13.73 3.39 15.71
N TYR A 277 -13.98 2.76 16.84
CA TYR A 277 -15.34 2.55 17.36
C TYR A 277 -16.14 3.86 17.52
N SER A 278 -15.47 4.96 17.87
CA SER A 278 -16.13 6.27 18.04
C SER A 278 -16.66 6.87 16.73
N ASP A 279 -16.17 6.40 15.59
CA ASP A 279 -16.57 6.87 14.27
C ASP A 279 -17.74 6.07 13.70
N LEU A 280 -18.17 5.00 14.39
CA LEU A 280 -19.31 4.21 14.00
C LEU A 280 -20.63 4.98 14.20
N PRO A 281 -21.51 5.03 13.19
CA PRO A 281 -22.81 5.65 13.31
C PRO A 281 -23.68 4.94 14.37
N GLN A 282 -24.47 5.72 15.12
CA GLN A 282 -25.30 5.17 16.19
C GLN A 282 -26.38 4.20 15.67
N ASP A 283 -26.96 4.49 14.52
CA ASP A 283 -27.94 3.63 13.86
C ASP A 283 -27.33 2.29 13.41
N PHE A 284 -26.08 2.31 12.95
CA PHE A 284 -25.33 1.08 12.69
C PHE A 284 -25.12 0.28 13.98
N LEU A 285 -24.70 0.91 15.08
CA LEU A 285 -24.48 0.21 16.35
C LEU A 285 -25.77 -0.43 16.90
N GLU A 286 -26.91 0.23 16.74
CA GLU A 286 -28.22 -0.32 17.14
C GLU A 286 -28.59 -1.52 16.25
N MET A 287 -28.44 -1.41 14.95
CA MET A 287 -28.66 -2.50 13.99
C MET A 287 -27.72 -3.69 14.28
N ALA A 288 -26.43 -3.43 14.42
CA ALA A 288 -25.44 -4.47 14.64
C ALA A 288 -25.65 -5.24 15.97
N LYS A 289 -26.12 -4.58 17.02
CA LYS A 289 -26.53 -5.25 18.27
C LYS A 289 -27.72 -6.20 18.04
N GLN A 290 -28.73 -5.76 17.29
CA GLN A 290 -29.89 -6.58 17.00
C GLN A 290 -29.53 -7.80 16.14
N GLU A 291 -28.74 -7.60 15.08
CA GLU A 291 -28.28 -8.69 14.21
C GLU A 291 -27.43 -9.71 14.99
N ALA A 292 -26.58 -9.24 15.92
CA ALA A 292 -25.81 -10.11 16.77
C ALA A 292 -26.69 -10.95 17.70
N GLU A 293 -27.71 -10.35 18.32
CA GLU A 293 -28.66 -11.07 19.15
C GLU A 293 -29.44 -12.12 18.33
N ASP A 294 -29.90 -11.76 17.14
CA ASP A 294 -30.65 -12.64 16.25
C ASP A 294 -29.79 -13.82 15.76
N LEU A 295 -28.51 -13.58 15.46
CA LEU A 295 -27.55 -14.62 15.09
C LEU A 295 -27.33 -15.60 16.25
N ILE A 296 -27.12 -15.11 17.47
CA ILE A 296 -26.94 -15.96 18.67
C ILE A 296 -28.19 -16.81 18.92
N GLN A 297 -29.39 -16.22 18.84
CA GLN A 297 -30.63 -16.96 19.04
C GLN A 297 -30.86 -18.03 17.95
N SER A 298 -30.52 -17.70 16.70
CA SER A 298 -30.57 -18.62 15.57
C SER A 298 -29.61 -19.79 15.74
N TYR A 299 -28.39 -19.51 16.16
CA TYR A 299 -27.37 -20.50 16.49
C TYR A 299 -27.84 -21.46 17.58
N VAL A 300 -28.35 -20.93 18.69
CA VAL A 300 -28.87 -21.73 19.80
C VAL A 300 -30.05 -22.61 19.35
N ALA A 301 -30.99 -22.06 18.59
CA ALA A 301 -32.15 -22.81 18.09
C ALA A 301 -31.74 -23.96 17.13
N GLN A 302 -30.66 -23.80 16.39
CA GLN A 302 -30.18 -24.77 15.41
C GLN A 302 -29.28 -25.85 16.02
N TYR A 303 -28.37 -25.46 16.92
CA TYR A 303 -27.27 -26.34 17.33
C TYR A 303 -27.38 -26.87 18.77
N TYR A 304 -28.14 -26.20 19.65
CA TYR A 304 -28.30 -26.70 21.00
C TYR A 304 -29.24 -27.90 21.04
N SER A 305 -28.86 -28.88 21.85
CA SER A 305 -29.74 -30.02 22.11
C SER A 305 -31.00 -29.55 22.87
N LYS A 306 -32.05 -30.35 22.86
CA LYS A 306 -33.25 -30.04 23.67
C LYS A 306 -33.02 -30.02 25.17
N GLN A 307 -31.88 -30.54 25.60
CA GLN A 307 -31.45 -30.62 27.00
C GLN A 307 -30.54 -29.45 27.40
N SER A 308 -29.97 -28.74 26.42
CA SER A 308 -29.15 -27.54 26.64
C SER A 308 -29.98 -26.28 26.45
N SER A 309 -29.73 -25.28 27.26
CA SER A 309 -30.40 -23.98 27.16
C SER A 309 -29.44 -22.83 27.37
N LEU A 310 -29.68 -21.72 26.68
CA LEU A 310 -29.02 -20.44 26.92
C LEU A 310 -29.96 -19.56 27.74
N GLY A 311 -29.48 -19.08 28.87
CA GLY A 311 -30.17 -18.07 29.69
C GLY A 311 -30.20 -16.69 28.97
N PRO A 312 -30.77 -15.68 29.64
CA PRO A 312 -30.77 -14.33 29.10
C PRO A 312 -29.34 -13.86 28.74
N ILE A 313 -29.18 -13.36 27.51
CA ILE A 313 -27.92 -12.77 27.08
C ILE A 313 -27.82 -11.32 27.51
N SER A 314 -26.62 -10.86 27.74
CA SER A 314 -26.32 -9.46 28.05
C SER A 314 -25.10 -9.00 27.27
N TYR A 315 -25.11 -7.74 26.85
CA TYR A 315 -23.98 -7.11 26.20
C TYR A 315 -22.76 -7.11 27.12
N ALA A 316 -21.62 -7.55 26.63
CA ALA A 316 -20.38 -7.70 27.40
C ALA A 316 -19.24 -6.77 26.93
N GLY A 317 -19.46 -6.04 25.84
CA GLY A 317 -18.51 -5.08 25.28
C GLY A 317 -18.22 -5.32 23.82
N TYR A 318 -17.17 -4.65 23.33
CA TYR A 318 -16.75 -4.73 21.95
C TYR A 318 -15.25 -4.89 21.78
N VAL A 319 -14.85 -5.33 20.60
CA VAL A 319 -13.47 -5.25 20.08
C VAL A 319 -13.51 -4.56 18.73
N PHE A 320 -12.57 -3.65 18.50
CA PHE A 320 -12.40 -2.97 17.23
C PHE A 320 -10.93 -3.04 16.80
N ASN A 321 -10.68 -3.62 15.64
CA ASN A 321 -9.35 -3.83 15.08
C ASN A 321 -9.22 -3.10 13.74
N THR A 322 -8.12 -2.36 13.54
CA THR A 322 -7.79 -1.73 12.26
C THR A 322 -6.46 -2.22 11.72
N ALA A 323 -6.42 -2.57 10.45
CA ALA A 323 -5.21 -3.08 9.80
C ALA A 323 -4.05 -2.08 9.89
N LYS A 324 -2.88 -2.55 10.27
CA LYS A 324 -1.66 -1.74 10.26
C LYS A 324 -1.14 -1.57 8.84
N PRO A 325 -0.72 -0.38 8.43
CA PRO A 325 -0.17 -0.13 7.11
C PRO A 325 0.98 -1.08 6.76
N GLY A 326 0.89 -1.75 5.60
CA GLY A 326 1.93 -2.64 5.10
C GLY A 326 2.07 -3.97 5.82
N LYS A 327 1.08 -4.35 6.63
CA LYS A 327 0.99 -5.66 7.25
C LYS A 327 0.00 -6.55 6.50
N ASP A 328 0.18 -7.86 6.62
CA ASP A 328 -0.68 -8.88 6.02
C ASP A 328 -1.90 -9.08 6.93
N ALA A 329 -2.93 -8.25 6.72
CA ALA A 329 -4.19 -8.29 7.44
C ALA A 329 -5.28 -8.87 6.53
N ASP A 330 -6.17 -9.68 7.09
CA ASP A 330 -7.25 -10.34 6.34
C ASP A 330 -8.29 -9.34 5.80
N CYS A 331 -8.48 -8.24 6.51
CA CYS A 331 -9.42 -7.16 6.18
C CYS A 331 -8.91 -5.82 6.73
N TYR A 332 -9.51 -4.70 6.30
CA TYR A 332 -9.11 -3.36 6.74
C TYR A 332 -9.49 -3.04 8.18
N ASN A 333 -10.66 -3.47 8.58
CA ASN A 333 -11.13 -3.34 9.96
C ASN A 333 -12.07 -4.48 10.33
N GLU A 334 -12.15 -4.75 11.63
CA GLU A 334 -13.04 -5.75 12.22
C GLU A 334 -13.70 -5.14 13.45
N PHE A 335 -14.98 -5.32 13.55
CA PHE A 335 -15.76 -4.94 14.72
C PHE A 335 -16.48 -6.16 15.28
N TYR A 336 -16.18 -6.51 16.52
CA TYR A 336 -16.84 -7.57 17.24
C TYR A 336 -17.78 -6.97 18.29
N ILE A 337 -19.05 -7.38 18.25
CA ILE A 337 -20.01 -7.18 19.33
C ILE A 337 -20.01 -8.44 20.17
N ILE A 338 -19.85 -8.31 21.46
CA ILE A 338 -19.72 -9.46 22.36
C ILE A 338 -20.92 -9.48 23.31
N TYR A 339 -21.70 -10.54 23.23
CA TYR A 339 -22.72 -10.88 24.21
C TYR A 339 -22.22 -12.01 25.11
N ARG A 340 -22.83 -12.14 26.29
CA ARG A 340 -22.58 -13.28 27.17
C ARG A 340 -23.89 -13.84 27.73
N GLY A 341 -23.92 -15.14 27.97
CA GLY A 341 -25.06 -15.79 28.59
C GLY A 341 -24.66 -17.09 29.25
N MET A 342 -25.43 -17.50 30.24
CA MET A 342 -25.21 -18.75 30.96
C MET A 342 -25.79 -19.90 30.14
N VAL A 343 -24.96 -20.89 29.83
CA VAL A 343 -25.36 -22.14 29.18
C VAL A 343 -25.49 -23.21 30.24
N SER A 344 -26.64 -23.91 30.26
CA SER A 344 -26.95 -24.98 31.21
C SER A 344 -27.49 -26.21 30.49
N HIS A 345 -27.37 -27.37 31.15
CA HIS A 345 -27.90 -28.65 30.66
C HIS A 345 -28.82 -29.26 31.69
N VAL A 346 -30.02 -29.74 31.26
CA VAL A 346 -31.08 -30.24 32.17
C VAL A 346 -30.62 -31.47 32.99
N GLU A 347 -29.82 -32.33 32.35
CA GLU A 347 -29.28 -33.54 32.99
C GLU A 347 -27.90 -33.30 33.63
N GLN A 348 -27.45 -32.04 33.71
CA GLN A 348 -26.16 -31.66 34.29
C GLN A 348 -24.96 -32.41 33.66
N GLU A 349 -24.99 -32.69 32.34
CA GLU A 349 -23.86 -33.30 31.63
C GLU A 349 -22.62 -32.39 31.59
N PHE A 350 -22.77 -31.12 31.94
CA PHE A 350 -21.72 -30.16 32.16
C PHE A 350 -22.14 -29.09 33.18
N HIS A 351 -21.19 -28.39 33.76
CA HIS A 351 -21.45 -27.28 34.67
C HIS A 351 -22.09 -26.10 33.92
N GLU A 352 -22.96 -25.34 34.60
CA GLU A 352 -23.40 -24.05 34.11
C GLU A 352 -22.21 -23.19 33.75
N THR A 353 -22.11 -22.80 32.49
CA THR A 353 -20.93 -22.12 31.95
C THR A 353 -21.34 -20.80 31.32
N MET A 354 -20.69 -19.71 31.75
CA MET A 354 -20.80 -18.41 31.09
C MET A 354 -20.08 -18.47 29.75
N VAL A 355 -20.78 -18.21 28.65
CA VAL A 355 -20.21 -18.19 27.30
C VAL A 355 -20.30 -16.79 26.74
N TYR A 356 -19.21 -16.34 26.11
CA TYR A 356 -19.08 -15.08 25.39
C TYR A 356 -19.22 -15.35 23.91
N TYR A 357 -20.12 -14.63 23.24
CA TYR A 357 -20.49 -14.81 21.85
C TYR A 357 -20.07 -13.58 21.04
N PRO A 358 -18.85 -13.55 20.47
CA PRO A 358 -18.46 -12.47 19.58
C PRO A 358 -19.07 -12.65 18.20
N VAL A 359 -19.74 -11.62 17.71
CA VAL A 359 -20.27 -11.53 16.35
C VAL A 359 -19.46 -10.49 15.60
N ARG A 360 -18.93 -10.87 14.44
CA ARG A 360 -17.98 -10.09 13.66
C ARG A 360 -18.66 -9.34 12.53
N PHE A 361 -18.29 -8.09 12.40
CA PHE A 361 -18.53 -7.22 11.25
C PHE A 361 -17.17 -6.79 10.71
N GLU A 362 -16.99 -6.84 9.40
CA GLU A 362 -15.71 -6.53 8.78
C GLU A 362 -15.84 -5.61 7.59
N ASN A 363 -14.72 -4.97 7.22
CA ASN A 363 -14.63 -4.05 6.09
C ASN A 363 -15.69 -2.94 6.15
N LEU A 364 -15.85 -2.35 7.35
CA LEU A 364 -16.77 -1.24 7.57
C LEU A 364 -16.26 -0.02 6.81
N LEU A 365 -16.91 0.27 5.68
CA LEU A 365 -16.53 1.30 4.73
C LEU A 365 -17.58 2.40 4.69
N SER A 366 -17.19 3.62 5.00
CA SER A 366 -18.04 4.81 4.86
C SER A 366 -18.00 5.32 3.43
N SER A 367 -19.12 5.24 2.73
CA SER A 367 -19.29 5.69 1.36
C SER A 367 -20.47 6.65 1.27
N SER A 368 -20.21 7.91 0.92
CA SER A 368 -21.26 8.94 0.71
C SER A 368 -22.29 9.05 1.85
N GLY A 369 -21.88 8.78 3.09
CA GLY A 369 -22.74 8.89 4.29
C GLY A 369 -23.53 7.63 4.61
N THR A 370 -23.28 6.52 3.91
CA THR A 370 -23.73 5.18 4.25
C THR A 370 -22.55 4.33 4.72
N LEU A 371 -22.81 3.31 5.54
CA LEU A 371 -21.80 2.36 5.98
C LEU A 371 -22.05 1.02 5.29
N ASP A 372 -21.12 0.60 4.45
CA ASP A 372 -21.08 -0.72 3.86
C ASP A 372 -20.22 -1.64 4.74
N PHE A 373 -20.61 -2.89 4.89
CA PHE A 373 -19.90 -3.86 5.72
C PHE A 373 -20.26 -5.29 5.30
N THR A 374 -19.45 -6.24 5.76
CA THR A 374 -19.79 -7.67 5.73
C THR A 374 -20.00 -8.16 7.16
N MET A 375 -21.10 -8.85 7.43
CA MET A 375 -21.34 -9.53 8.69
C MET A 375 -21.02 -11.01 8.53
N ASP A 376 -20.25 -11.55 9.47
CA ASP A 376 -20.01 -12.99 9.53
C ASP A 376 -21.30 -13.72 9.93
N ASP A 377 -21.58 -14.84 9.29
CA ASP A 377 -22.76 -15.68 9.59
C ASP A 377 -22.49 -16.68 10.72
N SER A 378 -21.33 -16.58 11.37
CA SER A 378 -20.88 -17.46 12.44
C SER A 378 -20.43 -16.67 13.67
N ILE A 379 -20.53 -17.31 14.82
CA ILE A 379 -20.02 -16.80 16.09
C ILE A 379 -18.54 -17.16 16.18
N ALA A 380 -17.69 -16.21 16.51
CA ALA A 380 -16.26 -16.44 16.63
C ALA A 380 -15.92 -17.28 17.88
N GLY A 381 -14.96 -18.19 17.71
CA GLY A 381 -14.47 -19.07 18.76
C GLY A 381 -15.26 -20.35 18.92
N ARG A 382 -14.70 -21.29 19.66
CA ARG A 382 -15.35 -22.56 20.00
C ARG A 382 -14.81 -23.07 21.32
N SER A 383 -15.70 -23.43 22.23
CA SER A 383 -15.34 -23.91 23.57
C SER A 383 -16.03 -25.22 23.92
N PRO A 384 -15.33 -26.12 24.63
CA PRO A 384 -15.94 -27.29 25.21
C PRO A 384 -16.81 -26.90 26.42
N LEU A 385 -17.92 -27.60 26.61
CA LEU A 385 -18.84 -27.45 27.73
C LEU A 385 -18.85 -28.69 28.65
N SER A 386 -17.90 -29.61 28.54
CA SER A 386 -17.93 -30.90 29.24
C SER A 386 -17.13 -30.85 30.55
N TYR A 387 -17.49 -31.77 31.48
CA TYR A 387 -16.65 -32.16 32.63
C TYR A 387 -15.42 -32.93 32.11
N GLY A 388 -14.28 -32.29 31.98
CA GLY A 388 -13.05 -32.96 31.56
C GLY A 388 -13.07 -33.63 30.18
N SER A 389 -11.92 -34.04 29.68
CA SER A 389 -11.67 -34.38 28.27
C SER A 389 -12.23 -35.73 27.78
N LEU A 390 -13.10 -36.43 28.48
CA LEU A 390 -13.29 -37.85 28.19
C LEU A 390 -14.68 -38.36 27.78
N VAL A 391 -15.78 -37.62 28.01
CA VAL A 391 -17.12 -38.25 27.81
C VAL A 391 -18.08 -37.31 27.13
N ASN A 392 -18.26 -37.18 25.96
CA ASN A 392 -19.14 -36.34 25.17
C ASN A 392 -18.67 -34.89 25.06
N SER A 393 -18.09 -34.64 23.94
CA SER A 393 -17.67 -33.30 23.52
C SER A 393 -18.89 -32.44 23.20
N ASN A 394 -19.56 -31.93 24.22
CA ASN A 394 -20.50 -30.83 24.06
C ASN A 394 -19.66 -29.57 23.79
N TYR A 395 -19.80 -29.01 22.62
CA TYR A 395 -19.13 -27.77 22.22
C TYR A 395 -20.19 -26.70 21.97
N THR A 396 -19.81 -25.48 22.23
CA THR A 396 -20.54 -24.29 21.76
C THR A 396 -19.61 -23.42 20.96
N ASP A 397 -20.14 -22.73 19.96
CA ASP A 397 -19.43 -21.60 19.38
C ASP A 397 -19.39 -20.46 20.42
N GLY A 398 -18.36 -19.62 20.33
CA GLY A 398 -18.04 -18.65 21.37
C GLY A 398 -16.99 -19.14 22.36
N TYR A 399 -16.75 -18.34 23.40
CA TYR A 399 -15.71 -18.58 24.38
C TYR A 399 -16.27 -18.77 25.79
N ALA A 400 -16.00 -19.92 26.38
CA ALA A 400 -16.30 -20.16 27.80
C ALA A 400 -15.35 -19.36 28.73
N ASN A 401 -14.25 -18.85 28.21
CA ASN A 401 -13.29 -18.05 28.95
C ASN A 401 -13.06 -16.70 28.27
N PRO A 402 -13.32 -15.56 28.93
CA PRO A 402 -13.17 -14.23 28.33
C PRO A 402 -11.72 -13.83 28.09
N LEU A 403 -10.74 -14.41 28.81
CA LEU A 403 -9.32 -14.14 28.55
C LEU A 403 -8.84 -14.85 27.29
N VAL A 404 -9.37 -16.03 27.00
CA VAL A 404 -9.13 -16.72 25.72
C VAL A 404 -9.74 -15.88 24.58
N ALA A 405 -10.96 -15.40 24.74
CA ALA A 405 -11.57 -14.48 23.80
C ALA A 405 -10.71 -13.23 23.59
N TYR A 406 -10.26 -12.58 24.66
CA TYR A 406 -9.40 -11.41 24.58
C TYR A 406 -8.07 -11.73 23.88
N THR A 407 -7.47 -12.87 24.18
CA THR A 407 -6.22 -13.30 23.54
C THR A 407 -6.40 -13.51 22.03
N GLU A 408 -7.45 -14.21 21.63
CA GLU A 408 -7.68 -14.54 20.22
C GLU A 408 -8.17 -13.33 19.41
N LEU A 409 -9.05 -12.50 19.97
CA LEU A 409 -9.63 -11.36 19.27
C LEU A 409 -8.69 -10.13 19.26
N ILE A 410 -7.76 -10.03 20.19
CA ILE A 410 -6.90 -8.86 20.39
C ILE A 410 -5.42 -9.23 20.37
N THR A 411 -4.95 -9.98 21.39
CA THR A 411 -3.51 -10.14 21.63
C THR A 411 -2.80 -10.81 20.45
N SER A 412 -3.38 -11.88 19.90
CA SER A 412 -2.84 -12.61 18.74
C SER A 412 -2.90 -11.83 17.43
N ARG A 413 -3.70 -10.76 17.38
CA ARG A 413 -3.87 -9.93 16.19
C ARG A 413 -3.01 -8.67 16.19
N GLN A 414 -2.37 -8.34 17.32
CA GLN A 414 -1.60 -7.09 17.49
C GLN A 414 -0.44 -6.92 16.52
N ASP A 415 0.07 -7.96 15.89
CA ASP A 415 1.13 -7.85 14.89
C ASP A 415 0.64 -7.20 13.59
N ASN A 416 -0.60 -7.47 13.22
CA ASN A 416 -1.20 -7.01 11.96
C ASN A 416 -2.23 -5.89 12.15
N TYR A 417 -2.81 -5.76 13.34
CA TYR A 417 -3.86 -4.81 13.65
C TYR A 417 -3.51 -3.88 14.83
N ASN A 418 -4.08 -2.68 14.81
CA ASN A 418 -4.28 -1.86 16.01
C ASN A 418 -5.58 -2.31 16.64
N CYS A 419 -5.53 -2.81 17.85
CA CYS A 419 -6.68 -3.43 18.52
C CYS A 419 -7.14 -2.58 19.70
N THR A 420 -8.44 -2.39 19.84
CA THR A 420 -9.07 -1.72 20.98
C THR A 420 -10.24 -2.54 21.48
N ALA A 421 -10.53 -2.46 22.78
CA ALA A 421 -11.70 -3.03 23.40
C ALA A 421 -12.37 -1.98 24.30
N GLY A 422 -13.66 -2.11 24.53
CA GLY A 422 -14.39 -1.21 25.41
C GLY A 422 -15.70 -1.79 25.94
N ASP A 423 -16.46 -0.93 26.65
CA ASP A 423 -17.74 -1.24 27.26
C ASP A 423 -17.69 -2.43 28.26
N GLY A 424 -16.54 -2.57 28.95
CA GLY A 424 -16.31 -3.59 29.96
C GLY A 424 -15.47 -4.79 29.51
N PHE A 425 -15.22 -4.95 28.19
CA PHE A 425 -14.36 -6.03 27.68
C PHE A 425 -12.86 -5.69 27.84
N GLU A 426 -12.50 -4.43 27.90
CA GLU A 426 -11.14 -3.94 28.14
C GLU A 426 -10.54 -4.41 29.50
N LYS A 427 -11.38 -4.79 30.46
CA LYS A 427 -10.93 -5.30 31.77
C LYS A 427 -10.07 -6.56 31.64
N TYR A 428 -10.22 -7.32 30.54
CA TYR A 428 -9.47 -8.53 30.27
C TYR A 428 -8.05 -8.26 29.71
N ALA A 429 -7.70 -6.99 29.48
CA ALA A 429 -6.36 -6.58 29.04
C ALA A 429 -5.27 -6.77 30.11
N SER A 430 -5.68 -6.78 31.37
CA SER A 430 -4.76 -6.92 32.50
C SER A 430 -5.26 -7.97 33.50
N TYR A 431 -4.35 -8.81 33.95
CA TYR A 431 -4.60 -9.83 34.94
C TYR A 431 -3.34 -10.05 35.78
N SER A 432 -3.52 -10.63 36.95
CA SER A 432 -2.43 -11.05 37.82
C SER A 432 -2.39 -12.58 37.86
N PRO A 433 -1.35 -13.24 37.34
CA PRO A 433 -1.21 -14.68 37.45
C PRO A 433 -1.15 -15.10 38.93
N ILE A 434 -1.78 -16.22 39.28
CA ILE A 434 -1.65 -16.84 40.60
C ILE A 434 -0.21 -17.30 40.78
N ALA A 435 0.45 -16.78 41.78
CA ALA A 435 1.85 -17.07 42.13
C ALA A 435 1.99 -17.83 43.47
N GLY A 436 0.89 -18.04 44.19
CA GLY A 436 0.82 -18.80 45.41
C GLY A 436 -0.61 -19.22 45.78
N LEU A 437 -0.80 -20.25 46.56
CA LEU A 437 -2.13 -20.69 47.02
C LEU A 437 -2.88 -19.57 47.76
N THR A 438 -2.16 -18.67 48.42
CA THR A 438 -2.71 -17.51 49.14
C THR A 438 -3.29 -16.43 48.20
N ASP A 439 -3.00 -16.48 46.91
CA ASP A 439 -3.55 -15.54 45.92
C ASP A 439 -4.96 -15.95 45.45
N ILE A 440 -5.39 -17.16 45.80
CA ILE A 440 -6.73 -17.68 45.52
C ILE A 440 -7.59 -17.42 46.76
N ALA A 441 -8.71 -16.71 46.57
CA ALA A 441 -9.64 -16.49 47.67
C ALA A 441 -10.25 -17.84 48.15
N ASP A 442 -10.55 -17.97 49.43
CA ASP A 442 -11.11 -19.19 50.01
C ASP A 442 -12.41 -19.62 49.31
N SER A 443 -13.24 -18.65 48.88
CA SER A 443 -14.48 -18.91 48.12
C SER A 443 -14.20 -19.52 46.75
N ASP A 444 -13.15 -19.04 46.07
CA ASP A 444 -12.80 -19.53 44.72
C ASP A 444 -12.16 -20.90 44.79
N LEU A 445 -11.32 -21.14 45.83
CA LEU A 445 -10.74 -22.45 46.08
C LEU A 445 -11.84 -23.47 46.43
N GLN A 446 -12.83 -23.10 47.25
CA GLN A 446 -13.99 -23.95 47.56
C GLN A 446 -14.82 -24.28 46.31
N ASN A 447 -14.98 -23.32 45.41
CA ASN A 447 -15.65 -23.55 44.12
C ASN A 447 -14.88 -24.55 43.27
N LEU A 448 -13.54 -24.42 43.18
CA LEU A 448 -12.68 -25.36 42.46
C LEU A 448 -12.68 -26.76 43.10
N ASP A 449 -12.70 -26.86 44.43
CA ASP A 449 -12.84 -28.16 45.15
C ASP A 449 -14.18 -28.83 44.78
N ASN A 450 -15.28 -28.08 44.74
CA ASN A 450 -16.57 -28.61 44.32
C ASN A 450 -16.57 -29.07 42.86
N LEU A 451 -16.01 -28.28 41.95
CA LEU A 451 -15.87 -28.63 40.53
C LEU A 451 -15.02 -29.90 40.36
N ALA A 452 -13.92 -30.04 41.11
CA ALA A 452 -13.09 -31.23 41.07
C ALA A 452 -13.85 -32.46 41.60
N MET A 453 -14.60 -32.31 42.69
CA MET A 453 -15.44 -33.37 43.22
C MET A 453 -16.53 -33.83 42.22
N ASP A 454 -17.21 -32.88 41.56
CA ASP A 454 -18.22 -33.17 40.56
C ASP A 454 -17.64 -33.88 39.32
N SER A 455 -16.44 -33.47 38.88
CA SER A 455 -15.73 -34.15 37.79
C SER A 455 -15.39 -35.60 38.12
N ILE A 456 -14.97 -35.86 39.35
CA ILE A 456 -14.68 -37.23 39.83
C ILE A 456 -15.97 -38.03 39.95
N ALA A 457 -17.05 -37.45 40.51
CA ALA A 457 -18.33 -38.09 40.65
C ALA A 457 -18.92 -38.48 39.28
N ALA A 458 -18.87 -37.60 38.30
CA ALA A 458 -19.27 -37.86 36.92
C ALA A 458 -18.46 -39.01 36.29
N TYR A 459 -17.13 -39.00 36.46
CA TYR A 459 -16.29 -40.10 36.00
C TYR A 459 -16.65 -41.43 36.66
N ILE A 460 -16.87 -41.46 37.97
CA ILE A 460 -17.26 -42.66 38.70
C ILE A 460 -18.62 -43.18 38.20
N ALA A 461 -19.58 -42.30 38.03
CA ALA A 461 -20.92 -42.67 37.54
C ALA A 461 -20.92 -43.29 36.13
N ASP A 462 -20.05 -42.76 35.24
CA ASP A 462 -19.93 -43.27 33.88
C ASP A 462 -19.08 -44.54 33.77
N SER A 463 -17.94 -44.56 34.46
CA SER A 463 -16.89 -45.58 34.25
C SER A 463 -16.99 -46.78 35.16
N TYR A 464 -17.66 -46.65 36.32
CA TYR A 464 -17.80 -47.75 37.27
C TYR A 464 -19.11 -48.52 37.01
N SER A 465 -18.97 -49.81 36.87
CA SER A 465 -20.09 -50.71 36.68
C SER A 465 -20.79 -51.05 38.00
N ASP A 466 -21.93 -51.70 37.98
CA ASP A 466 -22.67 -52.22 39.14
C ASP A 466 -21.80 -53.11 40.07
N THR A 467 -20.63 -53.51 39.60
CA THR A 467 -19.68 -54.36 40.33
C THR A 467 -18.49 -53.58 40.93
N SER A 468 -18.41 -52.27 40.75
CA SER A 468 -17.34 -51.43 41.31
C SER A 468 -17.93 -50.22 42.01
N HIS A 469 -17.53 -49.98 43.24
CA HIS A 469 -18.09 -48.94 44.12
C HIS A 469 -16.94 -48.09 44.69
N ALA A 470 -17.13 -46.79 44.74
CA ALA A 470 -16.25 -45.86 45.44
C ALA A 470 -16.91 -45.41 46.75
N SER A 471 -16.12 -45.23 47.80
CA SER A 471 -16.56 -44.56 49.03
C SER A 471 -16.81 -43.06 48.78
N GLU A 472 -17.28 -42.35 49.80
CA GLU A 472 -17.28 -40.88 49.76
C GLU A 472 -15.89 -40.33 49.41
N LEU A 473 -15.90 -39.27 48.59
CA LEU A 473 -14.67 -38.54 48.25
C LEU A 473 -14.20 -37.72 49.44
N SER A 474 -12.91 -37.78 49.73
CA SER A 474 -12.27 -36.99 50.75
C SER A 474 -11.17 -36.13 50.15
N LEU A 475 -11.21 -34.82 50.40
CA LEU A 475 -10.13 -33.91 49.96
C LEU A 475 -8.82 -34.29 50.68
N VAL A 476 -7.76 -34.50 49.92
CA VAL A 476 -6.40 -34.78 50.44
C VAL A 476 -5.58 -33.48 50.46
N GLY A 477 -5.69 -32.66 49.45
CA GLY A 477 -4.99 -31.38 49.37
C GLY A 477 -4.79 -30.90 47.91
N GLN A 478 -3.94 -29.90 47.76
CA GLN A 478 -3.65 -29.26 46.52
C GLN A 478 -2.13 -29.17 46.23
N TYR A 479 -1.78 -29.28 44.94
CA TYR A 479 -0.49 -28.86 44.38
C TYR A 479 -0.73 -27.63 43.51
N LEU A 480 0.05 -26.56 43.70
CA LEU A 480 0.09 -25.43 42.79
C LEU A 480 1.46 -25.41 42.10
N LEU A 481 1.47 -25.64 40.79
CA LEU A 481 2.64 -25.54 39.95
C LEU A 481 2.69 -24.13 39.33
N ILE A 482 3.83 -23.45 39.44
CA ILE A 482 4.02 -22.07 38.99
C ILE A 482 5.19 -22.06 38.00
N ALA A 483 4.96 -21.64 36.78
CA ALA A 483 6.00 -21.59 35.75
C ALA A 483 7.15 -20.67 36.18
N LYS A 484 8.39 -21.15 36.04
CA LYS A 484 9.61 -20.38 36.32
C LYS A 484 9.82 -19.24 35.33
N SER A 485 9.30 -19.39 34.13
CA SER A 485 9.28 -18.36 33.08
C SER A 485 7.84 -18.15 32.65
N GLN A 486 7.30 -17.00 33.00
CA GLN A 486 5.95 -16.63 32.56
C GLN A 486 5.99 -16.19 31.10
N GLY A 487 5.24 -16.86 30.25
CA GLY A 487 5.03 -16.48 28.83
C GLY A 487 3.90 -15.47 28.68
N ASN A 488 3.75 -14.93 27.49
CA ASN A 488 2.59 -14.10 27.12
C ASN A 488 1.27 -14.90 27.11
N ASP A 489 1.36 -16.22 26.99
CA ASP A 489 0.21 -17.12 27.09
C ASP A 489 0.04 -17.55 28.55
N PHE A 490 -0.94 -16.94 29.21
CA PHE A 490 -1.23 -17.19 30.65
C PHE A 490 -1.67 -18.62 30.92
N ARG A 491 -2.14 -19.37 29.93
CA ARG A 491 -2.64 -20.75 30.07
C ARG A 491 -1.59 -21.71 30.70
N ASN A 492 -0.33 -21.45 30.42
CA ASN A 492 0.78 -22.27 30.88
C ASN A 492 1.49 -21.72 32.14
N ASN A 493 1.04 -20.57 32.68
CA ASN A 493 1.76 -19.89 33.75
C ASN A 493 1.61 -20.58 35.11
N ASN A 494 0.51 -21.28 35.33
CA ASN A 494 0.29 -22.04 36.55
C ASN A 494 -0.71 -23.20 36.35
N ARG A 495 -0.67 -24.18 37.26
CA ARG A 495 -1.58 -25.32 37.30
C ARG A 495 -1.91 -25.62 38.75
N LEU A 496 -3.20 -25.63 39.08
CA LEU A 496 -3.69 -26.11 40.37
C LEU A 496 -4.17 -27.55 40.20
N ILE A 497 -3.69 -28.46 41.02
CA ILE A 497 -4.09 -29.86 41.02
C ILE A 497 -4.71 -30.15 42.37
N ILE A 498 -5.99 -30.41 42.37
CA ILE A 498 -6.78 -30.73 43.59
C ILE A 498 -6.92 -32.24 43.65
N VAL A 499 -6.52 -32.82 44.79
CA VAL A 499 -6.47 -34.26 44.96
C VAL A 499 -7.55 -34.70 45.93
N PHE A 500 -8.46 -35.53 45.48
CA PHE A 500 -9.38 -36.28 46.31
C PHE A 500 -8.96 -37.74 46.37
N SER A 501 -9.42 -38.44 47.42
CA SER A 501 -9.27 -39.88 47.53
C SER A 501 -10.58 -40.58 47.83
N ALA A 502 -10.73 -41.79 47.35
CA ALA A 502 -11.80 -42.70 47.72
C ALA A 502 -11.27 -44.15 47.81
N THR A 503 -11.90 -44.97 48.61
CA THR A 503 -11.67 -46.42 48.57
C THR A 503 -12.54 -47.03 47.52
N VAL A 504 -11.96 -47.62 46.49
CA VAL A 504 -12.65 -48.32 45.41
C VAL A 504 -12.65 -49.81 45.69
N SER A 505 -13.80 -50.45 45.62
CA SER A 505 -14.00 -51.86 45.91
C SER A 505 -14.76 -52.55 44.78
N SER A 506 -14.55 -53.89 44.67
CA SER A 506 -15.23 -54.73 43.68
C SER A 506 -16.16 -55.73 44.36
N SER A 507 -17.48 -55.67 44.04
CA SER A 507 -18.47 -56.58 44.59
C SER A 507 -18.25 -58.05 44.20
N ASN A 508 -17.53 -58.31 43.11
CA ASN A 508 -17.21 -59.63 42.58
C ASN A 508 -15.77 -60.06 42.84
N ASN A 509 -15.09 -59.40 43.78
CA ASN A 509 -13.69 -59.66 44.18
C ASN A 509 -12.68 -59.67 43.03
N ARG A 510 -12.86 -58.83 42.00
CA ARG A 510 -11.87 -58.67 40.93
C ARG A 510 -10.57 -57.98 41.40
N PHE A 511 -10.69 -57.21 42.45
CA PHE A 511 -9.57 -56.56 43.13
C PHE A 511 -9.96 -56.28 44.58
N GLU A 512 -8.94 -56.19 45.47
CA GLU A 512 -9.13 -55.81 46.88
C GLU A 512 -9.49 -54.34 46.99
N PRO A 513 -10.22 -53.93 48.07
CA PRO A 513 -10.49 -52.53 48.35
C PRO A 513 -9.18 -51.72 48.35
N THR A 514 -9.11 -50.74 47.44
CA THR A 514 -7.87 -49.99 47.18
C THR A 514 -8.16 -48.50 47.25
N THR A 515 -7.33 -47.73 47.95
CA THR A 515 -7.42 -46.27 47.93
C THR A 515 -6.92 -45.76 46.58
N VAL A 516 -7.74 -44.97 45.94
CA VAL A 516 -7.42 -44.29 44.66
C VAL A 516 -7.38 -42.78 44.93
N TYR A 517 -6.33 -42.13 44.47
CA TYR A 517 -6.17 -40.69 44.45
C TYR A 517 -6.58 -40.18 43.10
N PHE A 518 -7.48 -39.21 43.09
CA PHE A 518 -8.02 -38.57 41.88
C PHE A 518 -7.53 -37.12 41.80
N PRO A 519 -6.41 -36.84 41.13
CA PRO A 519 -5.95 -35.47 40.94
C PRO A 519 -6.71 -34.82 39.80
N VAL A 520 -7.35 -33.69 40.05
CA VAL A 520 -8.06 -32.89 39.07
C VAL A 520 -7.31 -31.59 38.81
N GLN A 521 -7.01 -31.31 37.54
CA GLN A 521 -6.19 -30.17 37.15
C GLN A 521 -7.04 -28.99 36.68
N PHE A 522 -6.61 -27.77 37.05
CA PHE A 522 -7.06 -26.50 36.55
C PHE A 522 -5.83 -25.69 36.06
N GLU A 523 -5.91 -25.07 34.90
CA GLU A 523 -4.79 -24.36 34.28
C GLU A 523 -5.11 -22.87 34.05
N GLY A 524 -4.05 -22.04 34.00
CA GLY A 524 -4.17 -20.63 33.62
C GLY A 524 -5.01 -19.83 34.62
N LEU A 525 -4.74 -20.00 35.93
CA LEU A 525 -5.44 -19.31 36.99
C LEU A 525 -4.94 -17.87 37.11
N VAL A 526 -5.87 -16.91 37.10
CA VAL A 526 -5.56 -15.49 37.24
C VAL A 526 -6.62 -14.74 38.04
N ASN A 527 -6.19 -13.63 38.64
CA ASN A 527 -7.07 -12.62 39.18
C ASN A 527 -7.18 -11.43 38.26
N LEU A 528 -8.40 -11.00 37.94
CA LEU A 528 -8.67 -9.78 37.21
C LEU A 528 -8.64 -8.55 38.13
N PRO A 529 -8.45 -7.34 37.57
CA PRO A 529 -8.69 -6.11 38.29
C PRO A 529 -10.13 -6.09 38.84
N GLY A 530 -10.24 -5.91 40.18
CA GLY A 530 -11.55 -5.97 40.85
C GLY A 530 -11.81 -7.27 41.59
N GLY A 531 -10.88 -8.27 41.52
CA GLY A 531 -10.90 -9.48 42.33
C GLY A 531 -11.73 -10.63 41.75
N GLU A 532 -12.13 -10.53 40.49
CA GLU A 532 -12.75 -11.65 39.76
C GLU A 532 -11.68 -12.69 39.43
N PHE A 533 -11.94 -13.95 39.82
CA PHE A 533 -11.04 -15.08 39.60
C PHE A 533 -11.46 -15.87 38.35
N ILE A 534 -10.50 -16.23 37.51
CA ILE A 534 -10.72 -16.98 36.29
C ILE A 534 -9.65 -18.06 36.12
N TYR A 535 -10.01 -19.17 35.49
CA TYR A 535 -9.11 -20.20 34.97
C TYR A 535 -9.45 -20.56 33.55
N THR A 536 -8.51 -21.11 32.78
CA THR A 536 -8.70 -21.41 31.33
C THR A 536 -9.33 -22.76 31.07
N GLU A 537 -8.78 -23.78 31.70
CA GLU A 537 -9.20 -25.17 31.50
C GLU A 537 -9.16 -25.88 32.85
N GLY A 538 -10.04 -26.84 33.05
CA GLY A 538 -10.07 -27.59 34.29
C GLY A 538 -11.08 -28.73 34.30
N GLY A 539 -10.98 -29.55 35.36
CA GLY A 539 -11.82 -30.71 35.58
C GLY A 539 -11.27 -32.03 35.05
N ASP A 540 -10.08 -32.03 34.44
CA ASP A 540 -9.44 -33.26 33.97
C ASP A 540 -8.84 -34.06 35.13
N ILE A 541 -9.26 -35.35 35.27
CA ILE A 541 -8.66 -36.28 36.19
C ILE A 541 -7.38 -36.84 35.57
N LEU A 542 -6.26 -36.56 36.20
CA LEU A 542 -4.93 -36.96 35.75
C LEU A 542 -4.57 -38.39 36.19
N GLY A 543 -3.72 -39.01 35.38
CA GLY A 543 -3.20 -40.35 35.68
C GLY A 543 -4.14 -41.48 35.30
N SER A 544 -3.60 -42.67 35.23
CA SER A 544 -4.33 -43.91 35.02
C SER A 544 -3.57 -45.05 35.66
N THR A 545 -4.26 -45.86 36.44
CA THR A 545 -3.62 -46.95 37.17
C THR A 545 -4.41 -48.25 37.03
N GLN A 546 -3.74 -49.36 37.15
CA GLN A 546 -4.33 -50.69 37.19
C GLN A 546 -4.46 -51.16 38.63
N PHE A 547 -5.62 -51.70 38.98
CA PHE A 547 -5.81 -52.25 40.33
C PHE A 547 -4.89 -53.45 40.58
N PRO A 548 -4.34 -53.62 41.77
CA PRO A 548 -3.48 -54.74 42.11
C PRO A 548 -4.14 -56.08 41.79
N HIS A 549 -3.40 -56.99 41.16
CA HIS A 549 -3.85 -58.34 40.77
C HIS A 549 -5.10 -58.38 39.89
N SER A 550 -5.39 -57.31 39.18
CA SER A 550 -6.59 -57.18 38.30
C SER A 550 -6.19 -56.60 36.94
N SER A 551 -7.00 -56.88 35.93
CA SER A 551 -6.93 -56.19 34.62
C SER A 551 -7.75 -54.91 34.59
N SER A 552 -8.47 -54.60 35.67
CA SER A 552 -9.29 -53.39 35.74
C SER A 552 -8.42 -52.15 35.90
N VAL A 553 -8.74 -51.08 35.16
CA VAL A 553 -8.02 -49.81 35.14
C VAL A 553 -8.96 -48.71 35.66
N THR A 554 -8.42 -47.72 36.33
CA THR A 554 -9.14 -46.50 36.70
C THR A 554 -8.31 -45.28 36.40
N LYS A 555 -8.92 -44.10 36.21
CA LYS A 555 -8.19 -42.83 36.28
C LYS A 555 -7.63 -42.64 37.70
N GLY A 556 -6.59 -41.80 37.82
CA GLY A 556 -5.94 -41.51 39.08
C GLY A 556 -4.76 -42.45 39.41
N TYR A 557 -4.39 -42.47 40.67
CA TYR A 557 -3.21 -43.19 41.20
C TYR A 557 -3.60 -44.00 42.42
N ILE A 558 -2.97 -45.16 42.61
CA ILE A 558 -3.05 -45.95 43.85
C ILE A 558 -1.84 -45.74 44.73
N ASP A 559 -0.79 -45.14 44.23
CA ASP A 559 0.44 -44.81 44.95
C ASP A 559 0.63 -43.29 44.94
N GLY A 560 0.58 -42.67 46.12
CA GLY A 560 0.78 -41.23 46.29
C GLY A 560 2.17 -40.73 45.92
N ALA A 561 3.21 -41.57 46.12
CA ALA A 561 4.59 -41.21 45.75
C ALA A 561 4.75 -41.24 44.21
N GLU A 562 4.10 -42.17 43.51
CA GLU A 562 4.03 -42.19 42.06
C GLU A 562 3.29 -40.93 41.52
N MET A 563 2.14 -40.62 42.10
CA MET A 563 1.40 -39.40 41.78
C MET A 563 2.27 -38.14 41.92
N PHE A 564 2.97 -37.98 43.06
CA PHE A 564 3.86 -36.84 43.29
C PHE A 564 4.99 -36.78 42.27
N ARG A 565 5.61 -37.93 41.96
CA ARG A 565 6.68 -38.02 40.97
C ARG A 565 6.20 -37.53 39.60
N ASP A 566 5.04 -38.02 39.15
CA ASP A 566 4.54 -37.75 37.81
C ASP A 566 3.98 -36.33 37.66
N LEU A 567 3.25 -35.85 38.68
CA LEU A 567 2.59 -34.55 38.62
C LEU A 567 3.50 -33.38 39.03
N VAL A 568 4.41 -33.58 39.97
CA VAL A 568 5.25 -32.52 40.53
C VAL A 568 6.71 -32.69 40.10
N THR A 569 7.33 -33.85 40.39
CA THR A 569 8.77 -34.01 40.17
C THR A 569 9.13 -33.93 38.68
N ALA A 570 8.35 -34.55 37.82
CA ALA A 570 8.55 -34.53 36.38
C ALA A 570 8.45 -33.11 35.77
N ASN A 571 7.73 -32.22 36.43
CA ASN A 571 7.52 -30.83 35.97
C ASN A 571 8.52 -29.83 36.63
N ARG A 572 9.44 -30.26 37.51
CA ARG A 572 10.37 -29.37 38.22
C ARG A 572 11.35 -28.59 37.32
N THR A 573 11.54 -29.00 36.11
CA THR A 573 12.38 -28.24 35.16
C THR A 573 11.75 -26.90 34.87
N ASP A 574 10.45 -26.88 34.63
CA ASP A 574 9.72 -25.72 34.10
C ASP A 574 8.90 -25.00 35.19
N TYR A 575 8.55 -25.71 36.27
CA TYR A 575 7.70 -25.18 37.34
C TYR A 575 8.41 -25.23 38.71
N THR A 576 8.09 -24.26 39.56
CA THR A 576 8.15 -24.35 41.02
C THR A 576 6.81 -24.86 41.52
N TYR A 577 6.72 -25.24 42.81
CA TYR A 577 5.46 -25.74 43.34
C TYR A 577 5.23 -25.35 44.82
N GLU A 578 3.95 -25.24 45.15
CA GLU A 578 3.46 -25.23 46.54
C GLU A 578 2.62 -26.49 46.81
N ILE A 579 2.56 -26.91 48.04
CA ILE A 579 1.89 -28.13 48.47
C ILE A 579 1.18 -27.92 49.81
N THR A 580 -0.04 -28.38 49.93
CA THR A 580 -0.76 -28.39 51.20
C THR A 580 -0.36 -29.57 52.09
N ASP A 581 -0.60 -29.43 53.39
CA ASP A 581 -0.10 -30.39 54.40
C ASP A 581 -0.55 -31.84 54.16
N GLY A 582 -1.74 -32.07 53.67
CA GLY A 582 -2.29 -33.41 53.38
C GLY A 582 -1.49 -34.20 52.33
N LEU A 583 -0.81 -33.53 51.43
CA LEU A 583 -0.03 -34.15 50.34
C LEU A 583 1.46 -34.26 50.64
N LYS A 584 1.98 -33.61 51.67
CA LYS A 584 3.42 -33.65 52.04
C LYS A 584 3.94 -35.05 52.31
N ALA A 585 3.08 -35.96 52.76
CA ALA A 585 3.44 -37.35 53.01
C ALA A 585 3.86 -38.13 51.75
N PHE A 586 3.51 -37.67 50.58
CA PHE A 586 3.80 -38.33 49.29
C PHE A 586 5.12 -37.87 48.66
N GLY A 587 5.67 -36.77 49.10
CA GLY A 587 6.97 -36.25 48.67
C GLY A 587 7.09 -34.75 48.95
N GLU A 588 8.29 -34.30 49.30
CA GLU A 588 8.71 -32.90 49.44
C GLU A 588 9.75 -32.52 48.38
#